data_08b8e29bacf602fdc638c4641503605f
#
_entry.id   08b8e29bacf602fdc638c4641503605f
#
_cell.length_a   1.000
_cell.length_b   1.000
_cell.length_c   1.000
_cell.angle_alpha   90.00
_cell.angle_beta   90.00
_cell.angle_gamma   90.00
#
_symmetry.space_group_name_H-M   'P 1'
#
loop_
_entity.id
_entity.type
_entity.pdbx_description
1 polymer ?
#
loop_
_entity_poly.entity_id
_entity_poly.type
_entity_poly.pdbx_seq_one_letter_code
_entity_poly.pdbx_strand_id
1 'polypeptide(L)'
;SIRLSRAASMAVTMNADAKKEMVKLARQYFSSTITPDVAAKSMESSILMYRGGHRKVQVQVVFDANTFWLSQQRMAELFGVTVPTINYHLEQINESGEIHLSDAIRKIRIPSDKWSGEVMMYNLDVVIAVGYRVNSYEATQFRIWATEILKEYLTKGFVLDDERLKGKNVFGADYFDDLLDRIREIRISERRYYQKITDIYCECSSDYNKDSEETRVFFKTVQNIMHYAVTKQTAAEIIYDRADSERPHMGLTTWKNAPDGRVIKSDVTIAKNYLSEKEVESLNRLSNAFIDIAEQNAEDHILMTMADWSILLQKYMDLNNRPMLLDTGQVTHEQAIEKALTEYDKFRVIQDREIMSDFDRQLKLLFGDKE
;
A
#
# COMPACT_ATOMS: atom_id res chain seq x y z
N SER A 1 -20.32 -4.38 -10.35
CA SER A 1 -20.25 -5.84 -10.11
C SER A 1 -18.96 -6.14 -9.37
N ILE A 2 -19.10 -6.63 -8.14
CA ILE A 2 -17.95 -7.03 -7.31
C ILE A 2 -17.29 -8.24 -8.00
N ARG A 3 -16.05 -8.10 -8.44
CA ARG A 3 -15.25 -9.23 -8.91
C ARG A 3 -14.68 -9.95 -7.68
N LEU A 4 -15.31 -11.06 -7.33
CA LEU A 4 -14.79 -11.95 -6.29
C LEU A 4 -13.54 -12.67 -6.80
N SER A 5 -12.56 -12.88 -5.92
CA SER A 5 -11.44 -13.77 -6.22
C SER A 5 -11.97 -15.20 -6.47
N ARG A 6 -11.21 -16.02 -7.21
CA ARG A 6 -11.59 -17.40 -7.51
C ARG A 6 -11.91 -18.22 -6.23
N ALA A 7 -11.13 -18.00 -5.17
CA ALA A 7 -11.34 -18.64 -3.87
C ALA A 7 -12.64 -18.15 -3.19
N ALA A 8 -12.93 -16.85 -3.25
CA ALA A 8 -14.16 -16.29 -2.71
C ALA A 8 -15.39 -16.75 -3.50
N SER A 9 -15.29 -16.83 -4.85
CA SER A 9 -16.35 -17.39 -5.71
C SER A 9 -16.61 -18.86 -5.38
N MET A 10 -15.55 -19.64 -5.13
CA MET A 10 -15.64 -21.04 -4.70
C MET A 10 -16.33 -21.18 -3.33
N ALA A 11 -15.96 -20.37 -2.35
CA ALA A 11 -16.57 -20.38 -1.02
C ALA A 11 -18.06 -20.05 -1.07
N VAL A 12 -18.45 -19.05 -1.87
CA VAL A 12 -19.87 -18.67 -2.08
C VAL A 12 -20.66 -19.80 -2.75
N THR A 13 -20.09 -20.45 -3.78
CA THR A 13 -20.79 -21.55 -4.46
C THR A 13 -20.90 -22.81 -3.61
N MET A 14 -19.91 -23.10 -2.77
CA MET A 14 -19.94 -24.25 -1.85
C MET A 14 -20.97 -24.08 -0.72
N ASN A 15 -21.24 -22.85 -0.30
CA ASN A 15 -22.22 -22.55 0.76
C ASN A 15 -23.63 -22.19 0.24
N ALA A 16 -23.81 -22.13 -1.08
CA ALA A 16 -25.10 -21.82 -1.67
C ALA A 16 -26.01 -23.05 -1.72
N ASP A 17 -27.35 -22.81 -1.81
CA ASP A 17 -28.35 -23.86 -1.85
C ASP A 17 -28.12 -24.84 -3.03
N ALA A 18 -27.89 -26.10 -2.69
CA ALA A 18 -27.55 -27.17 -3.64
C ALA A 18 -28.70 -27.54 -4.62
N LYS A 19 -29.92 -27.05 -4.38
CA LYS A 19 -31.06 -27.32 -5.25
C LYS A 19 -31.03 -26.56 -6.57
N LYS A 20 -30.21 -25.52 -6.67
CA LYS A 20 -30.04 -24.76 -7.92
C LYS A 20 -29.02 -25.46 -8.83
N GLU A 21 -29.47 -25.82 -10.02
CA GLU A 21 -28.69 -26.59 -11.00
C GLU A 21 -27.36 -25.87 -11.40
N MET A 22 -27.38 -24.55 -11.48
CA MET A 22 -26.19 -23.73 -11.73
C MET A 22 -25.14 -23.81 -10.60
N VAL A 23 -25.60 -23.89 -9.34
CA VAL A 23 -24.70 -24.05 -8.18
C VAL A 23 -24.09 -25.44 -8.16
N LYS A 24 -24.84 -26.44 -8.61
CA LYS A 24 -24.36 -27.83 -8.74
C LYS A 24 -23.27 -27.94 -9.80
N LEU A 25 -23.47 -27.33 -10.97
CA LEU A 25 -22.48 -27.26 -12.05
C LEU A 25 -21.23 -26.46 -11.64
N ALA A 26 -21.42 -25.33 -10.95
CA ALA A 26 -20.29 -24.53 -10.45
C ALA A 26 -19.46 -25.32 -9.40
N ARG A 27 -20.11 -26.01 -8.48
CA ARG A 27 -19.43 -26.90 -7.52
C ARG A 27 -18.66 -28.01 -8.22
N GLN A 28 -19.25 -28.64 -9.24
CA GLN A 28 -18.61 -29.68 -10.02
C GLN A 28 -17.40 -29.15 -10.81
N TYR A 29 -17.52 -27.98 -11.41
CA TYR A 29 -16.42 -27.28 -12.09
C TYR A 29 -15.28 -26.94 -11.15
N PHE A 30 -15.56 -26.33 -9.99
CA PHE A 30 -14.54 -25.98 -9.02
C PHE A 30 -13.91 -27.19 -8.33
N SER A 31 -14.66 -28.25 -8.08
CA SER A 31 -14.13 -29.51 -7.50
C SER A 31 -13.31 -30.32 -8.49
N SER A 32 -13.65 -30.32 -9.78
CA SER A 32 -12.89 -31.01 -10.82
C SER A 32 -11.62 -30.27 -11.27
N THR A 33 -11.55 -28.95 -11.02
CA THR A 33 -10.40 -28.13 -11.45
C THR A 33 -9.35 -27.96 -10.35
N ILE A 34 -9.65 -28.36 -9.12
CA ILE A 34 -8.72 -28.33 -7.98
C ILE A 34 -8.67 -29.77 -7.43
N THR A 35 -7.87 -30.61 -8.04
CA THR A 35 -7.44 -31.81 -7.36
C THR A 35 -6.58 -31.42 -6.16
N PRO A 36 -6.67 -32.14 -5.02
CA PRO A 36 -5.82 -31.89 -3.85
C PRO A 36 -4.32 -31.81 -4.19
N ASP A 37 -3.88 -32.57 -5.19
CA ASP A 37 -2.50 -32.56 -5.71
C ASP A 37 -2.09 -31.24 -6.39
N VAL A 38 -3.00 -30.57 -7.10
CA VAL A 38 -2.71 -29.27 -7.74
C VAL A 38 -2.67 -28.17 -6.70
N ALA A 39 -3.54 -28.21 -5.68
CA ALA A 39 -3.51 -27.28 -4.56
C ALA A 39 -2.25 -27.47 -3.70
N ALA A 40 -1.86 -28.71 -3.41
CA ALA A 40 -0.63 -28.99 -2.66
C ALA A 40 0.64 -28.61 -3.43
N LYS A 41 0.70 -28.91 -4.74
CA LYS A 41 1.83 -28.53 -5.60
C LYS A 41 1.95 -27.03 -5.84
N SER A 42 0.84 -26.29 -5.82
CA SER A 42 0.84 -24.82 -5.94
C SER A 42 1.18 -24.11 -4.62
N MET A 43 1.15 -24.79 -3.47
CA MET A 43 1.48 -24.25 -2.16
C MET A 43 2.95 -24.46 -1.75
N GLU A 44 3.63 -25.47 -2.33
CA GLU A 44 5.06 -25.67 -2.08
C GLU A 44 5.88 -24.80 -3.05
N SER A 45 6.48 -23.76 -2.52
CA SER A 45 7.38 -22.89 -3.27
C SER A 45 8.75 -22.88 -2.61
N SER A 46 9.82 -22.88 -3.42
CA SER A 46 11.16 -22.68 -2.87
C SER A 46 11.48 -21.19 -2.80
N ILE A 47 11.67 -20.66 -1.62
CA ILE A 47 12.11 -19.27 -1.41
C ILE A 47 13.63 -19.25 -1.23
N LEU A 48 14.28 -18.28 -1.88
CA LEU A 48 15.63 -17.88 -1.55
C LEU A 48 15.57 -17.06 -0.26
N MET A 49 15.90 -17.69 0.89
CA MET A 49 15.83 -17.00 2.17
C MET A 49 16.92 -15.95 2.30
N TYR A 50 18.16 -16.28 1.97
CA TYR A 50 19.28 -15.34 2.01
C TYR A 50 20.49 -15.84 1.23
N ARG A 51 21.41 -14.91 0.92
CA ARG A 51 22.73 -15.24 0.37
C ARG A 51 23.75 -15.16 1.51
N GLY A 52 24.12 -16.33 2.06
CA GLY A 52 25.15 -16.41 3.08
C GLY A 52 26.52 -16.77 2.47
N GLY A 53 27.48 -15.84 2.48
CA GLY A 53 28.80 -16.04 1.91
C GLY A 53 28.73 -16.46 0.43
N HIS A 54 29.30 -17.64 0.07
CA HIS A 54 29.29 -18.16 -1.30
C HIS A 54 28.10 -19.08 -1.63
N ARG A 55 27.15 -19.28 -0.73
CA ARG A 55 26.00 -20.17 -0.91
C ARG A 55 24.68 -19.43 -0.89
N LYS A 56 23.83 -19.74 -1.89
CA LYS A 56 22.41 -19.37 -1.88
C LYS A 56 21.67 -20.40 -1.02
N VAL A 57 21.03 -19.97 0.06
CA VAL A 57 20.21 -20.84 0.89
C VAL A 57 18.79 -20.81 0.37
N GLN A 58 18.35 -21.87 -0.25
CA GLN A 58 16.98 -22.07 -0.72
C GLN A 58 16.28 -23.08 0.20
N VAL A 59 15.11 -22.69 0.70
CA VAL A 59 14.29 -23.56 1.55
C VAL A 59 12.91 -23.66 0.94
N GLN A 60 12.35 -24.87 0.95
CA GLN A 60 10.97 -25.09 0.57
C GLN A 60 10.06 -24.59 1.67
N VAL A 61 9.15 -23.72 1.31
CA VAL A 61 8.19 -23.10 2.22
C VAL A 61 6.77 -23.25 1.68
N VAL A 62 5.79 -23.17 2.56
CA VAL A 62 4.39 -23.04 2.18
C VAL A 62 4.02 -21.57 2.36
N PHE A 63 3.57 -20.92 1.29
CA PHE A 63 3.15 -19.53 1.33
C PHE A 63 1.61 -19.44 1.47
N ASP A 64 1.13 -18.84 2.54
CA ASP A 64 -0.30 -18.65 2.82
C ASP A 64 -0.55 -17.38 3.65
N ALA A 65 -1.63 -16.66 3.35
CA ALA A 65 -2.06 -15.47 4.08
C ALA A 65 -0.95 -14.41 4.33
N ASN A 66 -0.18 -14.08 3.29
CA ASN A 66 0.90 -13.08 3.32
C ASN A 66 2.12 -13.44 4.19
N THR A 67 2.23 -14.69 4.64
CA THR A 67 3.39 -15.20 5.35
C THR A 67 3.80 -16.57 4.81
N PHE A 68 4.96 -17.04 5.18
CA PHE A 68 5.38 -18.39 4.84
C PHE A 68 5.51 -19.26 6.08
N TRP A 69 5.39 -20.56 5.85
CA TRP A 69 5.31 -21.57 6.89
C TRP A 69 6.40 -22.62 6.65
N LEU A 70 7.13 -22.96 7.69
CA LEU A 70 8.15 -24.02 7.67
C LEU A 70 7.84 -25.11 8.69
N SER A 71 8.18 -26.36 8.34
CA SER A 71 8.22 -27.46 9.31
C SER A 71 9.50 -27.39 10.15
N GLN A 72 9.50 -28.07 11.30
CA GLN A 72 10.69 -28.19 12.14
C GLN A 72 11.89 -28.78 11.38
N GLN A 73 11.64 -29.75 10.50
CA GLN A 73 12.69 -30.34 9.67
C GLN A 73 13.30 -29.28 8.74
N ARG A 74 12.47 -28.45 8.10
CA ARG A 74 12.95 -27.38 7.22
C ARG A 74 13.68 -26.26 7.99
N MET A 75 13.26 -25.96 9.21
CA MET A 75 14.01 -25.06 10.10
C MET A 75 15.37 -25.66 10.51
N ALA A 76 15.41 -26.96 10.78
CA ALA A 76 16.66 -27.65 11.10
C ALA A 76 17.66 -27.61 9.92
N GLU A 77 17.17 -27.85 8.69
CA GLU A 77 17.96 -27.72 7.46
C GLU A 77 18.44 -26.28 7.24
N LEU A 78 17.55 -25.28 7.43
CA LEU A 78 17.83 -23.85 7.27
C LEU A 78 18.96 -23.38 8.20
N PHE A 79 18.91 -23.80 9.45
CA PHE A 79 19.85 -23.37 10.48
C PHE A 79 21.01 -24.34 10.72
N GLY A 80 21.10 -25.42 9.96
CA GLY A 80 22.21 -26.39 10.07
C GLY A 80 22.26 -27.11 11.41
N VAL A 81 21.11 -27.41 12.01
CA VAL A 81 20.98 -28.06 13.31
C VAL A 81 20.05 -29.27 13.25
N THR A 82 19.88 -29.96 14.36
CA THR A 82 18.97 -31.12 14.44
C THR A 82 17.55 -30.69 14.83
N VAL A 83 16.55 -31.51 14.49
CA VAL A 83 15.15 -31.27 14.90
C VAL A 83 14.98 -31.19 16.42
N PRO A 84 15.62 -32.00 17.26
CA PRO A 84 15.61 -31.87 18.70
C PRO A 84 16.09 -30.47 19.19
N THR A 85 17.10 -29.90 18.54
CA THR A 85 17.58 -28.54 18.84
C THR A 85 16.49 -27.49 18.53
N ILE A 86 15.79 -27.63 17.41
CA ILE A 86 14.65 -26.77 17.08
C ILE A 86 13.56 -26.90 18.14
N ASN A 87 13.19 -28.12 18.52
CA ASN A 87 12.17 -28.33 19.57
C ASN A 87 12.53 -27.65 20.89
N TYR A 88 13.77 -27.78 21.33
CA TYR A 88 14.26 -27.10 22.53
C TYR A 88 14.04 -25.58 22.44
N HIS A 89 14.38 -24.95 21.32
CA HIS A 89 14.19 -23.52 21.16
C HIS A 89 12.70 -23.13 21.05
N LEU A 90 11.86 -23.95 20.45
CA LEU A 90 10.41 -23.73 20.42
C LEU A 90 9.79 -23.77 21.82
N GLU A 91 10.22 -24.70 22.67
CA GLU A 91 9.79 -24.77 24.07
C GLU A 91 10.22 -23.50 24.81
N GLN A 92 11.46 -23.04 24.65
CA GLN A 92 11.95 -21.82 25.27
C GLN A 92 11.22 -20.56 24.80
N ILE A 93 10.83 -20.48 23.51
CA ILE A 93 10.04 -19.38 22.96
C ILE A 93 8.64 -19.36 23.59
N ASN A 94 8.03 -20.53 23.73
CA ASN A 94 6.73 -20.69 24.36
C ASN A 94 6.77 -20.31 25.86
N GLU A 95 7.77 -20.78 26.60
CA GLU A 95 7.95 -20.48 28.02
C GLU A 95 8.22 -19.01 28.29
N SER A 96 8.97 -18.33 27.42
CA SER A 96 9.28 -16.90 27.54
C SER A 96 8.10 -16.00 27.20
N GLY A 97 7.05 -16.52 26.56
CA GLY A 97 5.91 -15.73 26.09
C GLY A 97 6.24 -14.76 24.95
N GLU A 98 7.40 -14.93 24.29
CA GLU A 98 7.82 -14.07 23.17
C GLU A 98 6.88 -14.17 21.98
N ILE A 99 6.35 -15.36 21.71
CA ILE A 99 5.37 -15.62 20.67
C ILE A 99 4.28 -16.55 21.24
N HIS A 100 3.03 -16.17 21.02
CA HIS A 100 1.91 -17.08 21.30
C HIS A 100 1.84 -18.15 20.22
N LEU A 101 2.39 -19.33 20.54
CA LEU A 101 2.49 -20.45 19.58
C LEU A 101 1.13 -20.93 19.06
N SER A 102 0.02 -20.68 19.79
CA SER A 102 -1.33 -21.02 19.30
C SER A 102 -1.67 -20.38 17.96
N ASP A 103 -1.20 -19.14 17.73
CA ASP A 103 -1.50 -18.36 16.51
C ASP A 103 -0.42 -18.54 15.43
N ALA A 104 0.75 -19.01 15.86
CA ALA A 104 1.95 -19.17 15.03
C ALA A 104 2.18 -20.60 14.51
N ILE A 105 1.30 -21.55 14.88
CA ILE A 105 1.38 -22.95 14.47
C ILE A 105 0.13 -23.34 13.70
N ARG A 106 0.32 -24.05 12.58
CA ARG A 106 -0.76 -24.69 11.84
C ARG A 106 -0.44 -26.15 11.54
N LYS A 107 -1.47 -27.01 11.53
CA LYS A 107 -1.35 -28.36 11.03
C LYS A 107 -1.75 -28.36 9.57
N ILE A 108 -0.82 -28.72 8.70
CA ILE A 108 -1.06 -28.83 7.25
C ILE A 108 -0.95 -30.31 6.87
N ARG A 109 -1.95 -30.80 6.14
CA ARG A 109 -1.93 -32.14 5.59
C ARG A 109 -1.17 -32.12 4.28
N ILE A 110 -0.02 -32.78 4.22
CA ILE A 110 0.78 -32.91 3.01
C ILE A 110 0.43 -34.25 2.39
N PRO A 111 -0.24 -34.28 1.21
CA PRO A 111 -0.45 -35.54 0.48
C PRO A 111 0.88 -35.97 -0.13
N SER A 112 1.33 -37.16 0.22
CA SER A 112 2.50 -37.83 -0.38
C SER A 112 2.11 -39.24 -0.73
N ASP A 113 2.65 -39.79 -1.84
CA ASP A 113 2.40 -41.16 -2.30
C ASP A 113 2.77 -42.24 -1.29
N LYS A 114 3.57 -41.88 -0.29
CA LYS A 114 4.08 -42.83 0.71
C LYS A 114 3.60 -42.57 2.14
N TRP A 115 3.02 -41.38 2.42
CA TRP A 115 2.61 -41.00 3.76
C TRP A 115 1.58 -39.88 3.72
N SER A 116 0.43 -40.09 4.36
CA SER A 116 -0.59 -39.03 4.55
C SER A 116 -0.65 -38.68 6.02
N GLY A 117 0.10 -37.69 6.44
CA GLY A 117 0.14 -37.21 7.80
C GLY A 117 -0.04 -35.71 7.92
N GLU A 118 -0.41 -35.25 9.11
CA GLU A 118 -0.42 -33.84 9.45
C GLU A 118 0.98 -33.39 9.89
N VAL A 119 1.51 -32.35 9.26
CA VAL A 119 2.78 -31.75 9.63
C VAL A 119 2.52 -30.43 10.33
N MET A 120 3.16 -30.22 11.48
CA MET A 120 3.14 -28.93 12.16
C MET A 120 4.01 -27.94 11.41
N MET A 121 3.42 -26.83 11.03
CA MET A 121 4.07 -25.73 10.33
C MET A 121 4.09 -24.49 11.22
N TYR A 122 5.18 -23.76 11.16
CA TYR A 122 5.47 -22.59 11.96
C TYR A 122 5.59 -21.35 11.06
N ASN A 123 5.01 -20.25 11.45
CA ASN A 123 5.05 -19.00 10.68
C ASN A 123 6.44 -18.34 10.71
N LEU A 124 6.59 -17.27 9.93
CA LEU A 124 7.84 -16.52 9.82
C LEU A 124 8.33 -15.98 11.18
N ASP A 125 7.44 -15.57 12.07
CA ASP A 125 7.82 -15.00 13.38
C ASP A 125 8.58 -16.03 14.21
N VAL A 126 8.09 -17.28 14.24
CA VAL A 126 8.76 -18.38 14.91
C VAL A 126 10.12 -18.70 14.24
N VAL A 127 10.18 -18.68 12.92
CA VAL A 127 11.44 -18.93 12.20
C VAL A 127 12.50 -17.88 12.56
N ILE A 128 12.10 -16.61 12.65
CA ILE A 128 12.98 -15.52 13.06
C ILE A 128 13.45 -15.72 14.52
N ALA A 129 12.54 -15.97 15.46
CA ALA A 129 12.87 -16.17 16.86
C ALA A 129 13.83 -17.34 17.08
N VAL A 130 13.61 -18.47 16.37
CA VAL A 130 14.53 -19.63 16.39
C VAL A 130 15.89 -19.22 15.80
N GLY A 131 15.93 -18.51 14.67
CA GLY A 131 17.17 -18.08 14.01
C GLY A 131 18.04 -17.17 14.87
N TYR A 132 17.42 -16.39 15.75
CA TYR A 132 18.17 -15.57 16.73
C TYR A 132 18.69 -16.35 17.93
N ARG A 133 18.10 -17.51 18.26
CA ARG A 133 18.48 -18.32 19.43
C ARG A 133 19.45 -19.45 19.10
N VAL A 134 19.37 -19.99 17.88
CA VAL A 134 20.24 -21.10 17.46
C VAL A 134 21.69 -20.65 17.33
N ASN A 135 22.62 -21.45 17.88
CA ASN A 135 24.04 -21.22 17.74
C ASN A 135 24.64 -22.13 16.67
N SER A 136 24.64 -21.65 15.42
CA SER A 136 25.25 -22.33 14.26
C SER A 136 25.85 -21.30 13.31
N TYR A 137 26.65 -21.78 12.35
CA TYR A 137 27.18 -20.92 11.28
C TYR A 137 26.03 -20.39 10.42
N GLU A 138 25.09 -21.22 10.03
CA GLU A 138 23.94 -20.86 9.20
C GLU A 138 23.04 -19.85 9.89
N ALA A 139 22.76 -20.04 11.18
CA ALA A 139 22.00 -19.07 11.97
C ALA A 139 22.75 -17.71 12.10
N THR A 140 24.07 -17.74 12.17
CA THR A 140 24.90 -16.53 12.17
C THR A 140 24.77 -15.79 10.83
N GLN A 141 24.84 -16.52 9.69
CA GLN A 141 24.64 -15.93 8.37
C GLN A 141 23.24 -15.34 8.21
N PHE A 142 22.22 -16.03 8.73
CA PHE A 142 20.84 -15.51 8.75
C PHE A 142 20.74 -14.20 9.53
N ARG A 143 21.34 -14.10 10.71
CA ARG A 143 21.34 -12.85 11.52
C ARG A 143 22.07 -11.72 10.82
N ILE A 144 23.20 -12.01 10.15
CA ILE A 144 23.94 -10.99 9.36
C ILE A 144 23.04 -10.44 8.27
N TRP A 145 22.42 -11.32 7.48
CA TRP A 145 21.49 -10.94 6.42
C TRP A 145 20.29 -10.14 6.95
N ALA A 146 19.64 -10.60 8.01
CA ALA A 146 18.51 -9.88 8.61
C ALA A 146 18.92 -8.49 9.12
N THR A 147 20.12 -8.38 9.69
CA THR A 147 20.68 -7.11 10.14
C THR A 147 20.96 -6.16 8.97
N GLU A 148 21.46 -6.67 7.84
CA GLU A 148 21.69 -5.88 6.64
C GLU A 148 20.38 -5.32 6.07
N ILE A 149 19.33 -6.15 5.96
CA ILE A 149 17.99 -5.75 5.55
C ILE A 149 17.43 -4.65 6.47
N LEU A 150 17.50 -4.86 7.79
CA LEU A 150 17.02 -3.90 8.76
C LEU A 150 17.81 -2.58 8.71
N LYS A 151 19.14 -2.66 8.57
CA LYS A 151 20.01 -1.50 8.43
C LYS A 151 19.69 -0.72 7.17
N GLU A 152 19.47 -1.40 6.05
CA GLU A 152 19.08 -0.78 4.79
C GLU A 152 17.75 -0.04 4.93
N TYR A 153 16.74 -0.70 5.52
CA TYR A 153 15.44 -0.10 5.79
C TYR A 153 15.55 1.14 6.69
N LEU A 154 16.28 1.05 7.80
CA LEU A 154 16.45 2.17 8.74
C LEU A 154 17.22 3.35 8.12
N THR A 155 18.15 3.06 7.21
CA THR A 155 18.98 4.09 6.57
C THR A 155 18.26 4.74 5.38
N LYS A 156 17.64 3.93 4.50
CA LYS A 156 17.03 4.38 3.24
C LYS A 156 15.51 4.58 3.34
N GLY A 157 14.85 3.92 4.30
CA GLY A 157 13.40 3.89 4.42
C GLY A 157 12.72 2.85 3.52
N PHE A 158 13.46 2.04 2.77
CA PHE A 158 12.95 0.96 1.92
C PHE A 158 13.99 -0.13 1.70
N VAL A 159 13.52 -1.32 1.33
CA VAL A 159 14.31 -2.45 0.84
C VAL A 159 13.58 -3.04 -0.36
N LEU A 160 14.28 -3.32 -1.45
CA LEU A 160 13.71 -3.89 -2.68
C LEU A 160 14.39 -5.20 -3.05
N ASP A 161 13.60 -6.19 -3.44
CA ASP A 161 14.06 -7.41 -4.08
C ASP A 161 13.88 -7.28 -5.60
N ASP A 162 14.89 -6.73 -6.27
CA ASP A 162 14.88 -6.44 -7.70
C ASP A 162 14.64 -7.70 -8.55
N GLU A 163 15.19 -8.85 -8.16
CA GLU A 163 15.03 -10.09 -8.92
C GLU A 163 13.58 -10.58 -8.88
N ARG A 164 12.93 -10.46 -7.73
CA ARG A 164 11.53 -10.80 -7.54
C ARG A 164 10.60 -9.84 -8.26
N LEU A 165 10.85 -8.54 -8.14
CA LEU A 165 10.05 -7.50 -8.79
C LEU A 165 10.17 -7.52 -10.32
N LYS A 166 11.30 -8.00 -10.88
CA LYS A 166 11.48 -8.24 -12.32
C LYS A 166 10.85 -9.55 -12.82
N GLY A 167 10.01 -10.19 -12.03
CA GLY A 167 9.26 -11.38 -12.42
C GLY A 167 10.05 -12.67 -12.49
N LYS A 168 11.27 -12.72 -11.93
CA LYS A 168 12.11 -13.94 -11.98
C LYS A 168 11.69 -15.01 -10.99
N ASN A 169 11.02 -14.63 -9.89
CA ASN A 169 10.52 -15.55 -8.86
C ASN A 169 9.25 -14.95 -8.25
N VAL A 170 8.10 -15.18 -8.88
CA VAL A 170 6.82 -14.67 -8.38
C VAL A 170 6.22 -15.68 -7.40
N PHE A 171 6.12 -15.29 -6.14
CA PHE A 171 5.37 -16.02 -5.12
C PHE A 171 4.11 -15.21 -4.76
N GLY A 172 2.94 -15.82 -4.94
CA GLY A 172 1.68 -15.16 -4.60
C GLY A 172 1.29 -14.06 -5.58
N ALA A 173 0.92 -12.88 -5.06
CA ALA A 173 0.53 -11.75 -5.87
C ALA A 173 1.76 -11.04 -6.50
N ASP A 174 1.55 -10.49 -7.68
CA ASP A 174 2.52 -9.57 -8.28
C ASP A 174 2.38 -8.21 -7.61
N TYR A 175 3.40 -7.81 -6.85
CA TYR A 175 3.44 -6.53 -6.13
C TYR A 175 4.12 -5.41 -6.93
N PHE A 176 4.43 -5.63 -8.20
CA PHE A 176 5.09 -4.62 -9.02
C PHE A 176 4.22 -3.38 -9.23
N ASP A 177 2.93 -3.59 -9.50
CA ASP A 177 1.98 -2.48 -9.64
C ASP A 177 1.79 -1.73 -8.32
N ASP A 178 1.69 -2.43 -7.19
CA ASP A 178 1.60 -1.82 -5.85
C ASP A 178 2.84 -0.95 -5.55
N LEU A 179 4.03 -1.43 -5.92
CA LEU A 179 5.27 -0.66 -5.78
C LEU A 179 5.26 0.60 -6.65
N LEU A 180 4.83 0.47 -7.92
CA LEU A 180 4.75 1.61 -8.83
C LEU A 180 3.78 2.67 -8.31
N ASP A 181 2.61 2.27 -7.81
CA ASP A 181 1.62 3.20 -7.28
C ASP A 181 2.14 3.90 -6.03
N ARG A 182 2.84 3.19 -5.16
CA ARG A 182 3.47 3.77 -3.96
C ARG A 182 4.61 4.74 -4.30
N ILE A 183 5.43 4.42 -5.30
CA ILE A 183 6.47 5.34 -5.80
C ILE A 183 5.83 6.60 -6.38
N ARG A 184 4.77 6.46 -7.19
CA ARG A 184 4.02 7.59 -7.75
C ARG A 184 3.43 8.47 -6.65
N GLU A 185 2.84 7.87 -5.63
CA GLU A 185 2.28 8.59 -4.48
C GLU A 185 3.36 9.37 -3.70
N ILE A 186 4.51 8.73 -3.41
CA ILE A 186 5.63 9.38 -2.72
C ILE A 186 6.18 10.56 -3.54
N ARG A 187 6.30 10.39 -4.86
CA ARG A 187 6.82 11.42 -5.77
C ARG A 187 5.91 12.65 -5.85
N ILE A 188 4.60 12.44 -5.74
CA ILE A 188 3.58 13.52 -5.81
C ILE A 188 3.14 13.96 -4.42
N SER A 189 3.77 13.48 -3.35
CA SER A 189 3.51 14.08 -2.04
C SER A 189 3.74 15.60 -2.18
N GLU A 190 2.74 16.37 -1.76
CA GLU A 190 2.57 17.79 -2.09
C GLU A 190 3.86 18.62 -1.97
N ARG A 191 4.61 18.40 -0.91
CA ARG A 191 5.88 19.09 -0.68
C ARG A 191 6.97 18.70 -1.68
N ARG A 192 7.12 17.41 -2.02
CA ARG A 192 8.16 16.93 -2.96
C ARG A 192 7.83 17.29 -4.41
N TYR A 193 6.54 17.26 -4.75
CA TYR A 193 6.07 17.70 -6.06
C TYR A 193 6.45 19.16 -6.33
N TYR A 194 6.10 20.07 -5.41
CA TYR A 194 6.47 21.48 -5.56
C TYR A 194 7.97 21.71 -5.53
N GLN A 195 8.72 21.02 -4.66
CA GLN A 195 10.18 21.12 -4.64
C GLN A 195 10.78 20.70 -5.98
N LYS A 196 10.37 19.55 -6.52
CA LYS A 196 10.93 19.03 -7.76
C LYS A 196 10.60 19.93 -8.96
N ILE A 197 9.37 20.39 -9.09
CA ILE A 197 8.99 21.36 -10.14
C ILE A 197 9.76 22.67 -9.97
N THR A 198 9.90 23.15 -8.76
CA THR A 198 10.66 24.37 -8.47
C THR A 198 12.13 24.22 -8.85
N ASP A 199 12.75 23.07 -8.52
CA ASP A 199 14.14 22.76 -8.89
C ASP A 199 14.31 22.71 -10.43
N ILE A 200 13.41 22.02 -11.15
CA ILE A 200 13.41 21.96 -12.60
C ILE A 200 13.29 23.36 -13.22
N TYR A 201 12.36 24.18 -12.71
CA TYR A 201 12.21 25.54 -13.24
C TYR A 201 13.41 26.42 -12.93
N CYS A 202 14.05 26.24 -11.76
CA CYS A 202 15.26 26.94 -11.40
C CYS A 202 16.44 26.61 -12.34
N GLU A 203 16.51 25.35 -12.79
CA GLU A 203 17.58 24.86 -13.66
C GLU A 203 17.37 25.22 -15.14
N CYS A 204 16.15 25.23 -15.62
CA CYS A 204 15.87 25.36 -17.05
C CYS A 204 15.02 26.56 -17.46
N SER A 205 14.54 27.40 -16.55
CA SER A 205 13.74 28.57 -16.93
C SER A 205 14.53 29.85 -16.82
N SER A 206 14.64 30.57 -17.94
CA SER A 206 15.41 31.82 -18.04
C SER A 206 14.78 33.00 -17.31
N ASP A 207 13.48 32.96 -17.09
CA ASP A 207 12.63 33.99 -16.46
C ASP A 207 12.03 33.55 -15.12
N TYR A 208 12.46 32.42 -14.57
CA TYR A 208 11.96 31.94 -13.31
C TYR A 208 12.36 32.83 -12.13
N ASN A 209 11.36 33.30 -11.41
CA ASN A 209 11.53 33.99 -10.13
C ASN A 209 10.49 33.47 -9.13
N LYS A 210 10.94 32.77 -8.08
CA LYS A 210 10.09 32.14 -7.06
C LYS A 210 9.11 33.11 -6.37
N ASP A 211 9.43 34.40 -6.32
CA ASP A 211 8.68 35.43 -5.62
C ASP A 211 7.78 36.24 -6.58
N SER A 212 7.84 35.99 -7.89
CA SER A 212 7.05 36.71 -8.87
C SER A 212 5.59 36.26 -8.87
N GLU A 213 4.70 37.15 -9.27
CA GLU A 213 3.28 36.85 -9.43
C GLU A 213 3.03 35.90 -10.58
N GLU A 214 3.80 35.97 -11.67
CA GLU A 214 3.73 35.08 -12.81
C GLU A 214 3.97 33.64 -12.39
N THR A 215 4.97 33.38 -11.56
CA THR A 215 5.27 32.05 -11.03
C THR A 215 4.15 31.50 -10.16
N ARG A 216 3.58 32.33 -9.27
CA ARG A 216 2.44 31.94 -8.43
C ARG A 216 1.20 31.60 -9.25
N VAL A 217 0.89 32.44 -10.24
CA VAL A 217 -0.23 32.23 -11.17
C VAL A 217 -0.04 30.95 -11.95
N PHE A 218 1.18 30.68 -12.44
CA PHE A 218 1.50 29.47 -13.16
C PHE A 218 1.25 28.22 -12.32
N PHE A 219 1.76 28.14 -11.09
CA PHE A 219 1.54 26.98 -10.22
C PHE A 219 0.06 26.75 -9.93
N LYS A 220 -0.68 27.83 -9.65
CA LYS A 220 -2.14 27.74 -9.45
C LYS A 220 -2.86 27.23 -10.69
N THR A 221 -2.43 27.68 -11.85
CA THR A 221 -2.99 27.25 -13.15
C THR A 221 -2.69 25.77 -13.41
N VAL A 222 -1.44 25.31 -13.21
CA VAL A 222 -1.08 23.90 -13.34
C VAL A 222 -1.93 23.03 -12.43
N GLN A 223 -2.07 23.40 -11.16
CA GLN A 223 -2.88 22.66 -10.20
C GLN A 223 -4.35 22.57 -10.64
N ASN A 224 -4.94 23.67 -11.07
CA ASN A 224 -6.33 23.70 -11.53
C ASN A 224 -6.53 22.87 -12.81
N ILE A 225 -5.61 22.96 -13.77
CA ILE A 225 -5.67 22.17 -15.01
C ILE A 225 -5.59 20.68 -14.71
N MET A 226 -4.69 20.26 -13.81
CA MET A 226 -4.55 18.87 -13.41
C MET A 226 -5.82 18.33 -12.72
N HIS A 227 -6.40 19.09 -11.79
CA HIS A 227 -7.66 18.70 -11.17
C HIS A 227 -8.81 18.65 -12.18
N TYR A 228 -8.93 19.67 -13.03
CA TYR A 228 -9.97 19.72 -14.05
C TYR A 228 -9.87 18.58 -15.07
N ALA A 229 -8.65 18.22 -15.47
CA ALA A 229 -8.39 17.11 -16.38
C ALA A 229 -8.90 15.75 -15.85
N VAL A 230 -9.00 15.61 -14.52
CA VAL A 230 -9.44 14.37 -13.86
C VAL A 230 -10.91 14.44 -13.45
N THR A 231 -11.34 15.54 -12.84
CA THR A 231 -12.65 15.68 -12.19
C THR A 231 -13.65 16.54 -12.97
N LYS A 232 -13.17 17.29 -13.96
CA LYS A 232 -13.89 18.38 -14.64
C LYS A 232 -14.30 19.53 -13.68
N GLN A 233 -13.58 19.67 -12.57
CA GLN A 233 -13.75 20.69 -11.56
C GLN A 233 -12.41 21.28 -11.18
N THR A 234 -12.37 22.57 -10.87
CA THR A 234 -11.20 23.22 -10.26
C THR A 234 -11.04 22.78 -8.81
N ALA A 235 -9.89 23.03 -8.22
CA ALA A 235 -9.66 22.71 -6.80
C ALA A 235 -10.68 23.39 -5.87
N ALA A 236 -11.06 24.63 -6.18
CA ALA A 236 -12.09 25.37 -5.43
C ALA A 236 -13.47 24.72 -5.58
N GLU A 237 -13.86 24.35 -6.80
CA GLU A 237 -15.15 23.69 -7.07
C GLU A 237 -15.24 22.32 -6.39
N ILE A 238 -14.17 21.53 -6.37
CA ILE A 238 -14.12 20.24 -5.66
C ILE A 238 -14.42 20.43 -4.17
N ILE A 239 -13.73 21.38 -3.52
CA ILE A 239 -13.96 21.68 -2.11
C ILE A 239 -15.40 22.14 -1.89
N TYR A 240 -15.87 23.08 -2.72
CA TYR A 240 -17.20 23.68 -2.60
C TYR A 240 -18.31 22.64 -2.73
N ASP A 241 -18.21 21.72 -3.69
CA ASP A 241 -19.27 20.75 -3.97
C ASP A 241 -19.24 19.53 -3.04
N ARG A 242 -18.06 19.17 -2.55
CA ARG A 242 -17.88 17.91 -1.80
C ARG A 242 -17.83 18.09 -0.30
N ALA A 243 -17.51 19.29 0.21
CA ALA A 243 -17.54 19.60 1.63
C ALA A 243 -18.99 19.65 2.14
N ASP A 244 -19.36 18.69 2.97
CA ASP A 244 -20.73 18.48 3.45
C ASP A 244 -20.70 17.80 4.83
N SER A 245 -21.15 18.53 5.85
CA SER A 245 -21.19 18.07 7.25
C SER A 245 -22.06 16.83 7.50
N GLU A 246 -23.00 16.53 6.59
CA GLU A 246 -23.90 15.37 6.70
C GLU A 246 -23.27 14.08 6.13
N ARG A 247 -22.16 14.21 5.38
CA ARG A 247 -21.44 13.06 4.83
C ARG A 247 -20.43 12.49 5.83
N PRO A 248 -20.15 11.18 5.76
CA PRO A 248 -19.06 10.59 6.55
C PRO A 248 -17.76 11.36 6.34
N HIS A 249 -17.08 11.68 7.43
CA HIS A 249 -15.84 12.46 7.44
C HIS A 249 -15.94 13.78 6.65
N MET A 250 -17.14 14.38 6.60
CA MET A 250 -17.39 15.63 5.88
C MET A 250 -17.16 15.54 4.35
N GLY A 251 -17.29 14.34 3.78
CA GLY A 251 -17.03 14.04 2.37
C GLY A 251 -15.56 13.85 2.02
N LEU A 252 -14.66 13.91 2.99
CA LEU A 252 -13.23 13.62 2.83
C LEU A 252 -13.02 12.12 2.62
N THR A 253 -12.13 11.76 1.71
CA THR A 253 -11.66 10.39 1.48
C THR A 253 -10.35 10.11 2.19
N THR A 254 -9.56 11.16 2.46
CA THR A 254 -8.33 11.10 3.26
C THR A 254 -8.16 12.40 4.07
N TRP A 255 -7.44 12.32 5.19
CA TRP A 255 -7.06 13.44 6.05
C TRP A 255 -5.82 13.08 6.86
N LYS A 256 -5.21 14.04 7.54
CA LYS A 256 -3.93 13.88 8.23
C LYS A 256 -3.88 12.68 9.18
N ASN A 257 -4.98 12.40 9.88
CA ASN A 257 -5.07 11.36 10.90
C ASN A 257 -5.98 10.18 10.45
N ALA A 258 -6.20 10.01 9.14
CA ALA A 258 -7.00 8.91 8.59
C ALA A 258 -6.36 7.54 8.89
N PRO A 259 -7.14 6.45 8.97
CA PRO A 259 -8.61 6.41 8.84
C PRO A 259 -9.36 6.71 10.15
N ASP A 260 -8.75 6.48 11.33
CA ASP A 260 -9.46 6.46 12.61
C ASP A 260 -9.35 7.76 13.40
N GLY A 261 -8.48 8.68 12.96
CA GLY A 261 -8.21 9.93 13.66
C GLY A 261 -9.17 11.05 13.27
N ARG A 262 -9.13 12.14 14.03
CA ARG A 262 -9.99 13.31 13.81
C ARG A 262 -9.65 14.04 12.52
N VAL A 263 -10.69 14.47 11.79
CA VAL A 263 -10.59 15.51 10.77
C VAL A 263 -10.27 16.84 11.44
N ILE A 264 -9.29 17.57 10.96
CA ILE A 264 -8.89 18.89 11.47
C ILE A 264 -9.13 19.98 10.43
N LYS A 265 -9.18 21.22 10.91
CA LYS A 265 -9.51 22.41 10.09
C LYS A 265 -8.64 22.57 8.84
N SER A 266 -7.36 22.17 8.89
CA SER A 266 -6.46 22.21 7.74
C SER A 266 -6.79 21.16 6.68
N ASP A 267 -7.44 20.05 7.03
CA ASP A 267 -7.73 18.97 6.08
C ASP A 267 -8.83 19.37 5.10
N VAL A 268 -9.83 20.13 5.57
CA VAL A 268 -11.02 20.50 4.80
C VAL A 268 -10.77 21.57 3.74
N THR A 269 -9.60 22.17 3.75
CA THR A 269 -9.19 23.20 2.77
C THR A 269 -8.34 22.63 1.62
N ILE A 270 -8.10 21.33 1.60
CA ILE A 270 -7.26 20.65 0.61
C ILE A 270 -8.14 19.87 -0.36
N ALA A 271 -8.22 20.29 -1.61
CA ALA A 271 -9.05 19.65 -2.64
C ALA A 271 -8.73 18.14 -2.84
N LYS A 272 -7.45 17.77 -2.77
CA LYS A 272 -6.99 16.38 -2.92
C LYS A 272 -7.66 15.46 -1.90
N ASN A 273 -7.97 15.94 -0.71
CA ASN A 273 -8.58 15.15 0.35
C ASN A 273 -10.02 14.71 0.06
N TYR A 274 -10.67 15.33 -0.92
CA TYR A 274 -12.03 15.00 -1.37
C TYR A 274 -12.06 14.11 -2.61
N LEU A 275 -10.90 13.74 -3.18
CA LEU A 275 -10.83 12.92 -4.38
C LEU A 275 -11.04 11.45 -4.04
N SER A 276 -11.80 10.76 -4.87
CA SER A 276 -11.90 9.30 -4.80
C SER A 276 -10.56 8.65 -5.15
N GLU A 277 -10.34 7.41 -4.73
CA GLU A 277 -9.14 6.63 -5.00
C GLU A 277 -8.77 6.63 -6.50
N LYS A 278 -9.75 6.42 -7.39
CA LYS A 278 -9.55 6.47 -8.85
C LYS A 278 -9.15 7.85 -9.37
N GLU A 279 -9.72 8.91 -8.79
CA GLU A 279 -9.34 10.27 -9.14
C GLU A 279 -7.93 10.60 -8.67
N VAL A 280 -7.55 10.18 -7.46
CA VAL A 280 -6.17 10.31 -6.94
C VAL A 280 -5.19 9.55 -7.82
N GLU A 281 -5.48 8.30 -8.17
CA GLU A 281 -4.64 7.49 -9.07
C GLU A 281 -4.46 8.15 -10.44
N SER A 282 -5.55 8.62 -11.04
CA SER A 282 -5.51 9.33 -12.34
C SER A 282 -4.71 10.63 -12.26
N LEU A 283 -4.92 11.43 -11.20
CA LEU A 283 -4.16 12.66 -10.95
C LEU A 283 -2.67 12.36 -10.77
N ASN A 284 -2.36 11.34 -10.01
CA ASN A 284 -0.99 10.91 -9.77
C ASN A 284 -0.28 10.49 -11.06
N ARG A 285 -0.93 9.69 -11.91
CA ARG A 285 -0.37 9.29 -13.22
C ARG A 285 -0.13 10.48 -14.12
N LEU A 286 -1.11 11.38 -14.22
CA LEU A 286 -1.02 12.56 -15.07
C LEU A 286 0.10 13.50 -14.62
N SER A 287 0.20 13.75 -13.32
CA SER A 287 1.22 14.64 -12.74
C SER A 287 2.64 14.06 -12.86
N ASN A 288 2.81 12.74 -12.64
CA ASN A 288 4.12 12.10 -12.79
C ASN A 288 4.63 12.19 -14.23
N ALA A 289 3.79 11.88 -15.20
CA ALA A 289 4.20 11.93 -16.59
C ALA A 289 4.58 13.36 -17.06
N PHE A 290 3.90 14.39 -16.51
CA PHE A 290 4.30 15.77 -16.77
C PHE A 290 5.66 16.13 -16.14
N ILE A 291 5.94 15.64 -14.92
CA ILE A 291 7.25 15.79 -14.30
C ILE A 291 8.33 15.10 -15.12
N ASP A 292 8.07 13.88 -15.63
CA ASP A 292 9.05 13.13 -16.44
C ASP A 292 9.43 13.91 -17.70
N ILE A 293 8.45 14.54 -18.36
CA ILE A 293 8.71 15.41 -19.53
C ILE A 293 9.54 16.65 -19.11
N ALA A 294 9.23 17.23 -17.96
CA ALA A 294 9.95 18.40 -17.47
C ALA A 294 11.39 18.05 -17.07
N GLU A 295 11.62 16.92 -16.43
CA GLU A 295 12.97 16.39 -16.10
C GLU A 295 13.77 16.14 -17.37
N GLN A 296 13.17 15.53 -18.40
CA GLN A 296 13.84 15.30 -19.67
C GLN A 296 14.29 16.59 -20.33
N ASN A 297 13.44 17.63 -20.34
CA ASN A 297 13.83 18.93 -20.88
C ASN A 297 14.99 19.57 -20.10
N ALA A 298 15.03 19.37 -18.78
CA ALA A 298 16.12 19.85 -17.92
C ALA A 298 17.43 19.10 -18.23
N GLU A 299 17.39 17.78 -18.33
CA GLU A 299 18.54 16.94 -18.69
C GLU A 299 19.11 17.29 -20.06
N ASP A 300 18.22 17.58 -21.03
CA ASP A 300 18.58 17.99 -22.38
C ASP A 300 19.02 19.47 -22.46
N HIS A 301 19.07 20.17 -21.32
CA HIS A 301 19.43 21.61 -21.23
C HIS A 301 18.59 22.52 -22.14
N ILE A 302 17.31 22.17 -22.33
CA ILE A 302 16.38 22.98 -23.13
C ILE A 302 15.94 24.18 -22.28
N LEU A 303 16.41 25.37 -22.67
CA LEU A 303 16.02 26.62 -22.01
C LEU A 303 14.57 26.95 -22.35
N MET A 304 13.74 27.10 -21.32
CA MET A 304 12.31 27.40 -21.45
C MET A 304 11.97 28.70 -20.72
N THR A 305 10.88 29.34 -21.14
CA THR A 305 10.24 30.41 -20.40
C THR A 305 9.02 29.88 -19.66
N MET A 306 8.47 30.65 -18.70
CA MET A 306 7.22 30.28 -18.04
C MET A 306 6.04 30.16 -19.00
N ALA A 307 6.08 30.91 -20.13
CA ALA A 307 5.12 30.78 -21.21
C ALA A 307 5.27 29.45 -21.96
N ASP A 308 6.51 29.00 -22.23
CA ASP A 308 6.77 27.71 -22.88
C ASP A 308 6.29 26.53 -22.05
N TRP A 309 6.42 26.62 -20.72
CA TRP A 309 5.87 25.63 -19.80
C TRP A 309 4.34 25.54 -19.87
N SER A 310 3.66 26.67 -20.00
CA SER A 310 2.20 26.71 -20.19
C SER A 310 1.78 26.06 -21.50
N ILE A 311 2.51 26.33 -22.59
CA ILE A 311 2.30 25.71 -23.89
C ILE A 311 2.54 24.20 -23.85
N LEU A 312 3.61 23.78 -23.16
CA LEU A 312 3.93 22.35 -22.98
C LEU A 312 2.82 21.64 -22.22
N LEU A 313 2.32 22.22 -21.14
CA LEU A 313 1.21 21.66 -20.38
C LEU A 313 -0.05 21.51 -21.24
N GLN A 314 -0.36 22.50 -22.08
CA GLN A 314 -1.48 22.42 -23.00
C GLN A 314 -1.32 21.26 -23.98
N LYS A 315 -0.18 21.18 -24.65
CA LYS A 315 0.15 20.08 -25.58
C LYS A 315 0.06 18.71 -24.89
N TYR A 316 0.52 18.63 -23.64
CA TYR A 316 0.46 17.41 -22.85
C TYR A 316 -0.99 17.00 -22.55
N MET A 317 -1.87 17.94 -22.22
CA MET A 317 -3.30 17.66 -22.01
C MET A 317 -3.98 17.20 -23.29
N ASP A 318 -3.72 17.87 -24.41
CA ASP A 318 -4.25 17.52 -25.73
C ASP A 318 -3.81 16.11 -26.14
N LEU A 319 -2.54 15.76 -25.96
CA LEU A 319 -2.00 14.43 -26.24
C LEU A 319 -2.71 13.32 -25.45
N ASN A 320 -3.06 13.62 -24.20
CA ASN A 320 -3.76 12.68 -23.32
C ASN A 320 -5.29 12.71 -23.48
N ASN A 321 -5.83 13.47 -24.45
CA ASN A 321 -7.26 13.68 -24.64
C ASN A 321 -7.97 14.12 -23.36
N ARG A 322 -7.33 15.00 -22.57
CA ARG A 322 -7.89 15.53 -21.33
C ARG A 322 -8.50 16.91 -21.56
N PRO A 323 -9.66 17.18 -20.94
CA PRO A 323 -10.28 18.49 -21.07
C PRO A 323 -9.39 19.58 -20.43
N MET A 324 -9.25 20.68 -21.13
CA MET A 324 -8.55 21.88 -20.64
C MET A 324 -9.53 22.80 -19.93
N LEU A 325 -9.07 23.40 -18.85
CA LEU A 325 -9.75 24.50 -18.19
C LEU A 325 -9.54 25.78 -19.02
N LEU A 326 -10.61 26.32 -19.57
CA LEU A 326 -10.56 27.51 -20.44
C LEU A 326 -10.76 28.84 -19.66
N ASP A 327 -11.22 28.73 -18.42
CA ASP A 327 -11.51 29.88 -17.54
C ASP A 327 -10.99 29.62 -16.10
N THR A 328 -11.32 30.50 -15.19
CA THR A 328 -10.89 30.41 -13.77
C THR A 328 -11.79 29.52 -12.91
N GLY A 329 -12.82 28.89 -13.51
CA GLY A 329 -13.88 28.18 -12.78
C GLY A 329 -14.96 29.13 -12.25
N GLN A 330 -16.05 28.54 -11.73
CA GLN A 330 -17.23 29.28 -11.25
C GLN A 330 -17.17 29.63 -9.77
N VAL A 331 -16.29 28.99 -9.01
CA VAL A 331 -16.13 29.15 -7.56
C VAL A 331 -14.76 29.73 -7.25
N THR A 332 -14.74 30.82 -6.47
CA THR A 332 -13.47 31.39 -6.01
C THR A 332 -12.89 30.54 -4.86
N HIS A 333 -11.58 30.67 -4.66
CA HIS A 333 -10.91 29.99 -3.55
C HIS A 333 -11.49 30.40 -2.20
N GLU A 334 -11.77 31.68 -2.03
CA GLU A 334 -12.35 32.27 -0.80
C GLU A 334 -13.72 31.67 -0.50
N GLN A 335 -14.60 31.59 -1.51
CA GLN A 335 -15.94 31.00 -1.38
C GLN A 335 -15.85 29.48 -0.99
N ALA A 336 -14.92 28.74 -1.61
CA ALA A 336 -14.72 27.33 -1.30
C ALA A 336 -14.25 27.11 0.14
N ILE A 337 -13.28 27.90 0.59
CA ILE A 337 -12.75 27.84 1.96
C ILE A 337 -13.81 28.24 2.98
N GLU A 338 -14.55 29.33 2.74
CA GLU A 338 -15.62 29.79 3.64
C GLU A 338 -16.67 28.69 3.83
N LYS A 339 -17.13 28.08 2.73
CA LYS A 339 -18.07 26.96 2.80
C LYS A 339 -17.51 25.79 3.57
N ALA A 340 -16.28 25.34 3.24
CA ALA A 340 -15.65 24.20 3.89
C ALA A 340 -15.49 24.40 5.39
N LEU A 341 -15.13 25.62 5.83
CA LEU A 341 -15.01 25.95 7.24
C LEU A 341 -16.37 26.00 7.94
N THR A 342 -17.41 26.52 7.26
CA THR A 342 -18.78 26.53 7.78
C THR A 342 -19.30 25.11 7.99
N GLU A 343 -19.08 24.21 7.02
CA GLU A 343 -19.44 22.81 7.15
C GLU A 343 -18.60 22.09 8.22
N TYR A 344 -17.32 22.42 8.33
CA TYR A 344 -16.45 21.89 9.39
C TYR A 344 -16.92 22.25 10.79
N ASP A 345 -17.36 23.48 11.03
CA ASP A 345 -17.84 23.91 12.34
C ASP A 345 -19.10 23.12 12.76
N LYS A 346 -19.98 22.75 11.81
CA LYS A 346 -21.12 21.85 12.06
C LYS A 346 -20.64 20.42 12.31
N PHE A 347 -19.78 19.90 11.45
CA PHE A 347 -19.25 18.52 11.54
C PHE A 347 -18.46 18.29 12.81
N ARG A 348 -17.68 19.26 13.26
CA ARG A 348 -16.90 19.17 14.49
C ARG A 348 -17.78 18.81 15.70
N VAL A 349 -18.98 19.38 15.81
CA VAL A 349 -19.91 19.08 16.90
C VAL A 349 -20.35 17.61 16.87
N ILE A 350 -20.57 17.05 15.67
CA ILE A 350 -20.92 15.65 15.49
C ILE A 350 -19.71 14.76 15.85
N GLN A 351 -18.55 15.06 15.27
CA GLN A 351 -17.30 14.33 15.52
C GLN A 351 -16.91 14.31 17.00
N ASP A 352 -17.08 15.44 17.72
CA ASP A 352 -16.74 15.53 19.14
C ASP A 352 -17.68 14.68 20.03
N ARG A 353 -18.88 14.33 19.55
CA ARG A 353 -19.80 13.40 20.22
C ARG A 353 -19.48 11.93 19.95
N GLU A 354 -18.99 11.63 18.76
CA GLU A 354 -18.73 10.25 18.32
C GLU A 354 -17.36 9.72 18.76
N ILE A 355 -16.38 10.60 18.86
CA ILE A 355 -15.01 10.19 19.25
C ILE A 355 -14.87 10.21 20.76
N MET A 356 -14.91 9.02 21.37
CA MET A 356 -14.52 8.84 22.77
C MET A 356 -13.03 9.17 22.93
N SER A 357 -12.70 9.99 23.95
CA SER A 357 -11.31 10.25 24.31
C SER A 357 -10.62 8.96 24.77
N ASP A 358 -9.29 8.88 24.68
CA ASP A 358 -8.53 7.74 25.19
C ASP A 358 -8.77 7.57 26.71
N PHE A 359 -9.02 8.66 27.41
CA PHE A 359 -9.41 8.65 28.82
C PHE A 359 -10.77 7.98 29.01
N ASP A 360 -11.78 8.31 28.21
CA ASP A 360 -13.11 7.70 28.29
C ASP A 360 -13.06 6.21 27.90
N ARG A 361 -12.22 5.83 26.92
CA ARG A 361 -11.96 4.41 26.58
C ARG A 361 -11.36 3.64 27.76
N GLN A 362 -10.38 4.23 28.44
CA GLN A 362 -9.77 3.63 29.62
C GLN A 362 -10.75 3.55 30.79
N LEU A 363 -11.57 4.56 31.00
CA LEU A 363 -12.65 4.52 32.01
C LEU A 363 -13.66 3.42 31.69
N LYS A 364 -14.07 3.27 30.45
CA LYS A 364 -14.99 2.21 30.00
C LYS A 364 -14.40 0.81 30.20
N LEU A 365 -13.10 0.63 29.94
CA LEU A 365 -12.38 -0.61 30.21
C LEU A 365 -12.25 -0.93 31.71
N LEU A 366 -12.07 0.10 32.55
CA LEU A 366 -11.86 -0.07 33.97
C LEU A 366 -13.16 -0.22 34.78
N PHE A 367 -14.22 0.43 34.36
CA PHE A 367 -15.46 0.53 35.16
C PHE A 367 -16.70 -0.12 34.50
N GLY A 368 -16.58 -0.61 33.25
CA GLY A 368 -17.70 -1.16 32.50
C GLY A 368 -18.74 -0.10 32.10
N ASP A 369 -19.64 -0.43 31.19
CA ASP A 369 -20.83 0.41 30.93
C ASP A 369 -21.70 0.38 32.19
N LYS A 370 -21.62 1.41 33.01
CA LYS A 370 -22.69 1.69 33.97
C LYS A 370 -23.75 2.47 33.23
N GLU A 371 -24.91 1.82 33.00
CA GLU A 371 -26.15 2.48 32.57
C GLU A 371 -26.49 3.67 33.45
#